data_c2c074959333bfc1f1d76c568d8a993c
#
_entry.id   c2c074959333bfc1f1d76c568d8a993c
#
_cell.length_a   1.000
_cell.length_b   1.000
_cell.length_c   1.000
_cell.angle_alpha   90.00
_cell.angle_beta   90.00
_cell.angle_gamma   90.00
#
_symmetry.space_group_name_H-M   'P 1'
#
loop_
_entity.id
_entity.type
_entity.pdbx_description
1 polymer ?
#
loop_
_entity_poly.entity_id
_entity_poly.type
_entity_poly.pdbx_seq_one_letter_code
_entity_poly.pdbx_strand_id
1 'polypeptide(L)'
;MPSWGMASMGILALGSAYSGVFTAWTIHALCWGVGTVLGVVTCLRFLHFLIVTRPSGPAFTWGLPLVAPMVAATSSAQLTPHAGEWASVVHGIGVACFVLAWTTAIPTFVFVYLRTFPKLPTSFAATAWIPLGLVGQSTAGAQLL
;
A
#
# COMPACT_ATOMS: atom_id res chain seq x y z
N MET A 1 -8.80 -10.63 -7.93
CA MET A 1 -8.24 -9.31 -8.26
C MET A 1 -7.28 -8.70 -7.23
N PRO A 2 -6.83 -9.39 -6.16
CA PRO A 2 -5.84 -8.83 -5.21
C PRO A 2 -4.48 -8.52 -5.86
N SER A 3 -4.13 -9.20 -6.95
CA SER A 3 -2.85 -9.07 -7.66
C SER A 3 -2.58 -7.67 -8.27
N TRP A 4 -3.61 -6.89 -8.54
CA TRP A 4 -3.43 -5.52 -9.05
C TRP A 4 -2.75 -4.57 -8.06
N GLY A 5 -2.90 -4.81 -6.75
CA GLY A 5 -2.15 -4.09 -5.73
C GLY A 5 -0.64 -4.31 -5.84
N MET A 6 -0.20 -5.50 -6.25
CA MET A 6 1.23 -5.79 -6.47
C MET A 6 1.82 -4.99 -7.64
N ALA A 7 1.04 -4.79 -8.73
CA ALA A 7 1.49 -3.98 -9.85
C ALA A 7 1.74 -2.52 -9.44
N SER A 8 0.82 -1.92 -8.67
CA SER A 8 0.99 -0.59 -8.10
C SER A 8 2.24 -0.50 -7.22
N MET A 9 2.41 -1.44 -6.28
CA MET A 9 3.58 -1.47 -5.40
C MET A 9 4.89 -1.64 -6.17
N GLY A 10 4.89 -2.46 -7.24
CA GLY A 10 6.05 -2.63 -8.12
C GLY A 10 6.46 -1.35 -8.82
N ILE A 11 5.50 -0.59 -9.35
CA ILE A 11 5.77 0.72 -9.98
C ILE A 11 6.34 1.71 -8.97
N LEU A 12 5.76 1.79 -7.76
CA LEU A 12 6.23 2.68 -6.70
C LEU A 12 7.65 2.32 -6.25
N ALA A 13 7.93 1.02 -6.07
CA ALA A 13 9.26 0.53 -5.69
C ALA A 13 10.30 0.83 -6.78
N LEU A 14 9.93 0.68 -8.07
CA LEU A 14 10.79 1.02 -9.18
C LEU A 14 11.17 2.51 -9.16
N GLY A 15 10.21 3.40 -8.95
CA GLY A 15 10.46 4.84 -8.83
C GLY A 15 11.42 5.17 -7.68
N SER A 16 11.19 4.60 -6.51
CA SER A 16 12.06 4.77 -5.35
C SER A 16 13.48 4.23 -5.58
N ALA A 17 13.61 3.08 -6.27
CA ALA A 17 14.91 2.52 -6.62
C ALA A 17 15.69 3.43 -7.59
N TYR A 18 15.01 3.96 -8.61
CA TYR A 18 15.64 4.88 -9.57
C TYR A 18 16.14 6.17 -8.91
N SER A 19 15.38 6.76 -8.00
CA SER A 19 15.84 7.94 -7.27
C SER A 19 17.00 7.63 -6.32
N GLY A 20 16.99 6.46 -5.69
CA GLY A 20 18.05 6.05 -4.77
C GLY A 20 19.39 5.72 -5.44
N VAL A 21 19.36 5.19 -6.67
CA VAL A 21 20.58 4.78 -7.39
C VAL A 21 21.07 5.86 -8.38
N PHE A 22 20.14 6.46 -9.11
CA PHE A 22 20.47 7.36 -10.22
C PHE A 22 20.09 8.82 -9.95
N THR A 23 19.57 9.16 -8.75
CA THR A 23 19.07 10.50 -8.42
C THR A 23 18.01 11.03 -9.40
N ALA A 24 17.29 10.13 -10.07
CA ALA A 24 16.33 10.45 -11.13
C ALA A 24 14.94 10.78 -10.54
N TRP A 25 14.82 11.92 -9.88
CA TRP A 25 13.60 12.35 -9.19
C TRP A 25 12.39 12.53 -10.11
N THR A 26 12.60 12.89 -11.37
CA THR A 26 11.51 12.99 -12.36
C THR A 26 10.88 11.64 -12.63
N ILE A 27 11.68 10.59 -12.78
CA ILE A 27 11.18 9.21 -12.96
C ILE A 27 10.45 8.77 -11.72
N HIS A 28 11.00 9.08 -10.53
CA HIS A 28 10.33 8.78 -9.27
C HIS A 28 8.95 9.45 -9.20
N ALA A 29 8.85 10.74 -9.53
CA ALA A 29 7.58 11.47 -9.53
C ALA A 29 6.54 10.85 -10.47
N LEU A 30 6.93 10.46 -11.69
CA LEU A 30 6.05 9.80 -12.65
C LEU A 30 5.57 8.42 -12.12
N CYS A 31 6.50 7.59 -11.64
CA CYS A 31 6.17 6.30 -11.07
C CYS A 31 5.28 6.45 -9.82
N TRP A 32 5.57 7.44 -8.98
CA TRP A 32 4.74 7.75 -7.82
C TRP A 32 3.32 8.15 -8.20
N GLY A 33 3.16 9.06 -9.17
CA GLY A 33 1.84 9.49 -9.64
C GLY A 33 1.01 8.33 -10.17
N VAL A 34 1.55 7.56 -11.11
CA VAL A 34 0.88 6.40 -11.71
C VAL A 34 0.60 5.33 -10.65
N GLY A 35 1.60 4.98 -9.84
CA GLY A 35 1.48 3.96 -8.81
C GLY A 35 0.46 4.34 -7.73
N THR A 36 0.42 5.60 -7.32
CA THR A 36 -0.55 6.10 -6.32
C THR A 36 -1.98 6.01 -6.84
N VAL A 37 -2.24 6.48 -8.06
CA VAL A 37 -3.57 6.39 -8.68
C VAL A 37 -4.03 4.93 -8.78
N LEU A 38 -3.18 4.05 -9.30
CA LEU A 38 -3.48 2.62 -9.39
C LEU A 38 -3.70 1.99 -8.01
N GLY A 39 -2.88 2.33 -7.02
CA GLY A 39 -2.97 1.82 -5.66
C GLY A 39 -4.27 2.23 -4.98
N VAL A 40 -4.64 3.51 -5.07
CA VAL A 40 -5.89 4.03 -4.49
C VAL A 40 -7.10 3.42 -5.20
N VAL A 41 -7.11 3.39 -6.53
CA VAL A 41 -8.22 2.81 -7.30
C VAL A 41 -8.41 1.33 -6.98
N THR A 42 -7.33 0.54 -6.92
CA THR A 42 -7.41 -0.88 -6.57
C THR A 42 -7.87 -1.10 -5.14
N CYS A 43 -7.42 -0.27 -4.19
CA CYS A 43 -7.85 -0.29 -2.80
C CYS A 43 -9.37 -0.02 -2.70
N LEU A 44 -9.86 1.07 -3.29
CA LEU A 44 -11.28 1.45 -3.24
C LEU A 44 -12.17 0.43 -3.94
N ARG A 45 -11.74 -0.10 -5.10
CA ARG A 45 -12.47 -1.17 -5.81
C ARG A 45 -12.54 -2.43 -4.98
N PHE A 46 -11.47 -2.77 -4.30
CA PHE A 46 -11.44 -3.94 -3.43
C PHE A 46 -12.32 -3.76 -2.19
N LEU A 47 -12.31 -2.59 -1.57
CA LEU A 47 -13.21 -2.28 -0.45
C LEU A 47 -14.67 -2.34 -0.89
N HIS A 48 -15.00 -1.77 -2.04
CA HIS A 48 -16.35 -1.87 -2.59
C HIS A 48 -16.76 -3.35 -2.80
N PHE A 49 -15.86 -4.16 -3.36
CA PHE A 49 -16.08 -5.60 -3.51
C PHE A 49 -16.34 -6.29 -2.18
N LEU A 50 -15.55 -5.99 -1.13
CA LEU A 50 -15.75 -6.57 0.22
C LEU A 50 -17.12 -6.22 0.80
N ILE A 51 -17.56 -4.98 0.63
CA ILE A 51 -18.83 -4.49 1.18
C ILE A 51 -20.02 -5.13 0.47
N VAL A 52 -19.97 -5.18 -0.88
CA VAL A 52 -21.09 -5.65 -1.70
C VAL A 52 -21.19 -7.17 -1.73
N THR A 53 -20.06 -7.85 -1.96
CA THR A 53 -20.05 -9.31 -2.21
C THR A 53 -19.99 -10.11 -0.92
N ARG A 54 -19.43 -9.55 0.17
CA ARG A 54 -19.24 -10.21 1.49
C ARG A 54 -18.71 -11.64 1.33
N PRO A 55 -17.56 -11.84 0.71
CA PRO A 55 -17.05 -13.17 0.39
C PRO A 55 -16.85 -14.00 1.66
N SER A 56 -17.23 -15.28 1.60
CA SER A 56 -17.26 -16.20 2.76
C SER A 56 -15.89 -16.74 3.17
N GLY A 57 -14.86 -16.59 2.31
CA GLY A 57 -13.51 -17.11 2.53
C GLY A 57 -12.48 -15.97 2.70
N PRO A 58 -12.31 -15.40 3.92
CA PRO A 58 -11.29 -14.39 4.14
C PRO A 58 -9.89 -14.96 3.91
N ALA A 59 -9.03 -14.19 3.23
CA ALA A 59 -7.66 -14.58 2.93
C ALA A 59 -6.68 -13.44 3.22
N PHE A 60 -5.46 -13.77 3.67
CA PHE A 60 -4.41 -12.77 3.94
C PHE A 60 -4.01 -11.97 2.70
N THR A 61 -4.18 -12.55 1.50
CA THR A 61 -3.95 -11.86 0.22
C THR A 61 -4.86 -10.65 0.00
N TRP A 62 -5.96 -10.51 0.78
CA TRP A 62 -6.79 -9.31 0.78
C TRP A 62 -6.03 -8.06 1.24
N GLY A 63 -4.93 -8.26 1.97
CA GLY A 63 -4.05 -7.16 2.37
C GLY A 63 -3.33 -6.48 1.21
N LEU A 64 -3.05 -7.18 0.11
CA LEU A 64 -2.24 -6.65 -0.98
C LEU A 64 -2.78 -5.33 -1.58
N PRO A 65 -4.06 -5.22 -1.96
CA PRO A 65 -4.61 -3.95 -2.43
C PRO A 65 -4.73 -2.88 -1.34
N LEU A 66 -4.82 -3.29 -0.06
CA LEU A 66 -4.92 -2.36 1.08
C LEU A 66 -3.57 -1.78 1.50
N VAL A 67 -2.48 -2.50 1.25
CA VAL A 67 -1.10 -2.05 1.54
C VAL A 67 -0.58 -1.10 0.45
N ALA A 68 -1.11 -1.16 -0.77
CA ALA A 68 -0.64 -0.32 -1.87
C ALA A 68 -0.65 1.20 -1.55
N PRO A 69 -1.69 1.80 -0.93
CA PRO A 69 -1.64 3.19 -0.51
C PRO A 69 -0.55 3.49 0.53
N MET A 70 -0.18 2.52 1.39
CA MET A 70 0.91 2.70 2.36
C MET A 70 2.26 2.84 1.65
N VAL A 71 2.51 2.05 0.61
CA VAL A 71 3.73 2.17 -0.20
C VAL A 71 3.74 3.53 -0.93
N ALA A 72 2.58 4.01 -1.39
CA ALA A 72 2.46 5.34 -1.99
C ALA A 72 2.80 6.45 -0.98
N ALA A 73 2.38 6.32 0.28
CA ALA A 73 2.70 7.26 1.35
C ALA A 73 4.21 7.30 1.64
N THR A 74 4.87 6.16 1.75
CA THR A 74 6.32 6.08 1.97
C THR A 74 7.10 6.68 0.80
N SER A 75 6.68 6.38 -0.44
CA SER A 75 7.29 6.93 -1.64
C SER A 75 7.08 8.44 -1.77
N SER A 76 5.92 8.98 -1.35
CA SER A 76 5.67 10.43 -1.31
C SER A 76 6.60 11.14 -0.33
N ALA A 77 6.83 10.54 0.84
CA ALA A 77 7.72 11.10 1.85
C ALA A 77 9.17 11.22 1.35
N GLN A 78 9.64 10.24 0.57
CA GLN A 78 10.96 10.30 -0.08
C GLN A 78 11.01 11.37 -1.17
N LEU A 79 9.89 11.60 -1.90
CA LEU A 79 9.81 12.55 -3.00
C LEU A 79 9.66 14.00 -2.50
N THR A 80 8.99 14.22 -1.37
CA THR A 80 8.64 15.56 -0.84
C THR A 80 9.81 16.54 -0.80
N PRO A 81 11.02 16.19 -0.29
CA PRO A 81 12.15 17.13 -0.26
C PRO A 81 12.63 17.58 -1.64
N HIS A 82 12.27 16.86 -2.71
CA HIS A 82 12.73 17.08 -4.07
C HIS A 82 11.59 17.59 -5.00
N ALA A 83 10.38 17.77 -4.44
CA ALA A 83 9.20 18.17 -5.19
C ALA A 83 9.06 19.70 -5.40
N GLY A 84 9.95 20.51 -4.82
CA GLY A 84 9.93 21.97 -4.97
C GLY A 84 8.58 22.57 -4.56
N GLU A 85 7.95 23.32 -5.45
CA GLU A 85 6.65 23.97 -5.21
C GLU A 85 5.50 22.98 -4.95
N TRP A 86 5.62 21.74 -5.39
CA TRP A 86 4.62 20.68 -5.22
C TRP A 86 4.79 19.88 -3.90
N ALA A 87 5.80 20.23 -3.08
CA ALA A 87 6.12 19.49 -1.86
C ALA A 87 4.92 19.34 -0.92
N SER A 88 4.15 20.41 -0.70
CA SER A 88 2.97 20.38 0.17
C SER A 88 1.85 19.48 -0.37
N VAL A 89 1.67 19.44 -1.69
CA VAL A 89 0.66 18.59 -2.35
C VAL A 89 1.08 17.12 -2.27
N VAL A 90 2.34 16.82 -2.58
CA VAL A 90 2.90 15.46 -2.51
C VAL A 90 2.81 14.92 -1.07
N HIS A 91 3.20 15.73 -0.09
CA HIS A 91 3.08 15.39 1.33
C HIS A 91 1.63 15.16 1.74
N GLY A 92 0.71 16.05 1.38
CA GLY A 92 -0.72 15.92 1.70
C GLY A 92 -1.34 14.64 1.11
N ILE A 93 -1.02 14.29 -0.13
CA ILE A 93 -1.45 13.03 -0.75
C ILE A 93 -0.85 11.83 0.01
N GLY A 94 0.42 11.91 0.41
CA GLY A 94 1.09 10.89 1.20
C GLY A 94 0.39 10.64 2.52
N VAL A 95 0.08 11.69 3.27
CA VAL A 95 -0.67 11.59 4.54
C VAL A 95 -2.05 10.99 4.32
N ALA A 96 -2.77 11.43 3.28
CA ALA A 96 -4.08 10.87 2.94
C ALA A 96 -4.00 9.35 2.62
N CYS A 97 -3.00 8.93 1.85
CA CYS A 97 -2.74 7.51 1.56
C CYS A 97 -2.38 6.73 2.82
N PHE A 98 -1.59 7.31 3.73
CA PHE A 98 -1.24 6.71 5.01
C PHE A 98 -2.49 6.45 5.86
N VAL A 99 -3.34 7.46 6.04
CA VAL A 99 -4.60 7.34 6.80
C VAL A 99 -5.54 6.32 6.13
N LEU A 100 -5.67 6.36 4.80
CA LEU A 100 -6.50 5.41 4.06
C LEU A 100 -6.02 3.97 4.28
N ALA A 101 -4.71 3.71 4.20
CA ALA A 101 -4.15 2.39 4.41
C ALA A 101 -4.44 1.87 5.83
N TRP A 102 -4.21 2.67 6.87
CA TRP A 102 -4.46 2.29 8.25
C TRP A 102 -5.94 2.02 8.53
N THR A 103 -6.81 2.92 8.13
CA THR A 103 -8.25 2.81 8.37
C THR A 103 -8.90 1.61 7.68
N THR A 104 -8.32 1.17 6.57
CA THR A 104 -8.84 0.03 5.79
C THR A 104 -8.17 -1.28 6.13
N ALA A 105 -6.85 -1.27 6.35
CA ALA A 105 -6.08 -2.48 6.59
C ALA A 105 -6.27 -3.05 8.00
N ILE A 106 -6.31 -2.21 9.05
CA ILE A 106 -6.47 -2.70 10.42
C ILE A 106 -7.75 -3.54 10.57
N PRO A 107 -8.96 -3.03 10.24
CA PRO A 107 -10.18 -3.82 10.40
C PRO A 107 -10.15 -5.10 9.57
N THR A 108 -9.61 -5.00 8.34
CA THR A 108 -9.55 -6.15 7.44
C THR A 108 -8.61 -7.23 7.99
N PHE A 109 -7.42 -6.87 8.46
CA PHE A 109 -6.48 -7.83 9.02
C PHE A 109 -6.98 -8.44 10.32
N VAL A 110 -7.56 -7.65 11.22
CA VAL A 110 -8.18 -8.18 12.44
C VAL A 110 -9.26 -9.22 12.09
N PHE A 111 -10.13 -8.89 11.13
CA PHE A 111 -11.16 -9.82 10.67
C PHE A 111 -10.57 -11.12 10.08
N VAL A 112 -9.57 -10.99 9.20
CA VAL A 112 -8.91 -12.13 8.58
C VAL A 112 -8.19 -12.98 9.62
N TYR A 113 -7.46 -12.38 10.57
CA TYR A 113 -6.79 -13.13 11.64
C TYR A 113 -7.77 -13.92 12.48
N LEU A 114 -8.85 -13.31 12.95
CA LEU A 114 -9.83 -13.97 13.79
C LEU A 114 -10.54 -15.14 13.09
N ARG A 115 -10.75 -15.03 11.77
CA ARG A 115 -11.50 -16.02 10.99
C ARG A 115 -10.63 -17.09 10.33
N THR A 116 -9.44 -16.73 9.90
CA THR A 116 -8.61 -17.57 9.00
C THR A 116 -7.45 -18.21 9.74
N PHE A 117 -6.81 -17.52 10.67
CA PHE A 117 -5.58 -18.00 11.32
C PHE A 117 -5.73 -19.38 11.96
N PRO A 118 -6.82 -19.70 12.72
CA PRO A 118 -6.99 -21.01 13.34
C PRO A 118 -7.15 -22.17 12.36
N LYS A 119 -7.48 -21.88 11.09
CA LYS A 119 -7.79 -22.87 10.05
C LYS A 119 -6.83 -22.80 8.85
N LEU A 120 -5.73 -22.05 8.99
CA LEU A 120 -4.81 -21.80 7.89
C LEU A 120 -4.04 -23.09 7.51
N PRO A 121 -4.16 -23.59 6.27
CA PRO A 121 -3.33 -24.69 5.80
C PRO A 121 -1.85 -24.30 5.79
N THR A 122 -0.95 -25.24 6.05
CA THR A 122 0.50 -25.04 6.08
C THR A 122 1.04 -24.44 4.77
N SER A 123 0.45 -24.80 3.63
CA SER A 123 0.80 -24.25 2.30
C SER A 123 0.58 -22.75 2.16
N PHE A 124 -0.32 -22.14 2.97
CA PHE A 124 -0.61 -20.72 2.98
C PHE A 124 -0.06 -19.99 4.21
N ALA A 125 0.69 -20.68 5.09
CA ALA A 125 1.25 -20.08 6.30
C ALA A 125 2.11 -18.83 6.01
N ALA A 126 2.84 -18.82 4.91
CA ALA A 126 3.65 -17.68 4.48
C ALA A 126 2.81 -16.40 4.23
N THR A 127 1.54 -16.53 3.85
CA THR A 127 0.67 -15.36 3.62
C THR A 127 0.30 -14.62 4.91
N ALA A 128 0.40 -15.28 6.06
CA ALA A 128 0.17 -14.65 7.37
C ALA A 128 1.19 -13.55 7.72
N TRP A 129 2.31 -13.49 6.98
CA TRP A 129 3.33 -12.45 7.13
C TRP A 129 3.01 -11.15 6.35
N ILE A 130 2.02 -11.16 5.47
CA ILE A 130 1.63 -9.97 4.68
C ILE A 130 1.35 -8.74 5.57
N PRO A 131 0.66 -8.83 6.73
CA PRO A 131 0.46 -7.69 7.62
C PRO A 131 1.75 -7.06 8.15
N LEU A 132 2.84 -7.81 8.27
CA LEU A 132 4.14 -7.26 8.66
C LEU A 132 4.69 -6.28 7.62
N GLY A 133 4.37 -6.49 6.34
CA GLY A 133 4.70 -5.54 5.29
C GLY A 133 4.01 -4.18 5.52
N LEU A 134 2.75 -4.18 5.97
CA LEU A 134 2.06 -2.95 6.34
C LEU A 134 2.74 -2.25 7.52
N VAL A 135 3.06 -2.99 8.59
CA VAL A 135 3.72 -2.44 9.79
C VAL A 135 5.08 -1.86 9.44
N GLY A 136 5.91 -2.59 8.69
CA GLY A 136 7.22 -2.10 8.24
C GLY A 136 7.13 -0.84 7.40
N GLN A 137 6.22 -0.81 6.43
CA GLN A 137 6.00 0.38 5.59
C GLN A 137 5.41 1.55 6.39
N SER A 138 4.53 1.28 7.35
CA SER A 138 3.97 2.34 8.19
C SER A 138 5.00 2.97 9.10
N THR A 139 5.94 2.19 9.63
CA THR A 139 7.05 2.71 10.44
C THR A 139 7.95 3.62 9.60
N ALA A 140 8.32 3.17 8.40
CA ALA A 140 9.09 3.98 7.46
C ALA A 140 8.33 5.25 7.04
N GLY A 141 7.04 5.14 6.74
CA GLY A 141 6.18 6.27 6.40
C GLY A 141 6.08 7.29 7.53
N ALA A 142 5.85 6.84 8.76
CA ALA A 142 5.72 7.71 9.92
C ALA A 142 7.02 8.42 10.31
N GLN A 143 8.18 7.85 9.96
CA GLN A 143 9.48 8.50 10.19
C GLN A 143 9.81 9.56 9.15
N LEU A 144 9.24 9.46 7.97
CA LEU A 144 9.57 10.31 6.83
C LEU A 144 8.50 11.41 6.59
N LEU A 145 7.24 11.16 6.97
CA LEU A 145 6.13 12.12 6.87
C LEU A 145 6.16 13.14 8.01
#